data_a0f25fff37fb94865335e38c4017a83a
#
_entry.id   a0f25fff37fb94865335e38c4017a83a
#
_cell.length_a   1.000
_cell.length_b   1.000
_cell.length_c   1.000
_cell.angle_alpha   90.00
_cell.angle_beta   90.00
_cell.angle_gamma   90.00
#
_symmetry.space_group_name_H-M   'P 1'
#
loop_
_entity.id
_entity.type
_entity.pdbx_description
1 polymer ?
#
loop_
_entity_poly.entity_id
_entity_poly.type
_entity_poly.pdbx_seq_one_letter_code
_entity_poly.pdbx_strand_id
1 'polypeptide(L)'
;MRKRFILISLLFILLSSNTTTAQSVVKVGTLIPFTGRSGDAGRECVRGMLDAARSLNQRGGVYGRRLDILLVDDTFQTAEMVAAFRKLNEVDNIPLLHIYSSATAQTLLPYIQLSRIPTVVGSLPSPLANPSRNPYLFSIIPTPLDLAKIGITFISEKSGIKVRKPKLAFIGSSDYLDQHFLEEAKIYAKSMGLEVEPDVAFTDLSLSKESDSSDRMLKQVSSLLSAISRANPDFAYLSLNSREASAFIQEGRKMGLKTRWICNSNTFDEALTPYEGVLGAQPISFFGEDIPGMAEIKEAHQKWHAYDTHTVFYVEGWATVLVMAEALGRSLPEKQFSRDKVKTSLESFRNYVLGGLVPPLTITPEDHRPSVESRILVVKNGKMTVQSSYISIPRKQTPLR
;
A
#
# COMPACT_ATOMS: atom_id res chain seq x y z
N MET A 1 42.37 65.24 -51.63
CA MET A 1 42.04 65.04 -50.21
C MET A 1 40.92 64.02 -50.08
N ARG A 2 41.26 62.76 -49.71
CA ARG A 2 40.29 61.70 -49.52
C ARG A 2 40.07 61.45 -48.02
N LYS A 3 38.90 61.77 -47.46
CA LYS A 3 38.55 61.48 -46.07
C LYS A 3 38.11 60.03 -46.01
N ARG A 4 38.85 59.24 -45.22
CA ARG A 4 38.46 57.87 -44.87
C ARG A 4 37.48 57.90 -43.67
N PHE A 5 36.23 57.45 -43.89
CA PHE A 5 35.30 57.14 -42.79
C PHE A 5 35.62 55.76 -42.22
N ILE A 6 35.96 55.72 -40.93
CA ILE A 6 36.09 54.49 -40.16
C ILE A 6 34.71 54.17 -39.57
N LEU A 7 34.09 53.08 -40.03
CA LEU A 7 32.83 52.55 -39.50
C LEU A 7 33.16 51.63 -38.33
N ILE A 8 32.88 52.08 -37.09
CA ILE A 8 33.00 51.24 -35.87
C ILE A 8 31.72 50.46 -35.73
N SER A 9 31.76 49.18 -36.09
CA SER A 9 30.66 48.23 -35.78
C SER A 9 30.71 47.83 -34.31
N LEU A 10 29.77 48.33 -33.52
CA LEU A 10 29.56 47.93 -32.14
C LEU A 10 28.86 46.56 -32.15
N LEU A 11 29.61 45.50 -31.91
CA LEU A 11 29.08 44.14 -31.75
C LEU A 11 28.46 44.02 -30.36
N PHE A 12 27.15 44.16 -30.23
CA PHE A 12 26.40 43.86 -29.00
C PHE A 12 26.34 42.34 -28.82
N ILE A 13 27.26 41.78 -28.01
CA ILE A 13 27.16 40.41 -27.54
C ILE A 13 26.10 40.39 -26.44
N LEU A 14 24.87 39.97 -26.79
CA LEU A 14 23.84 39.59 -25.83
C LEU A 14 24.34 38.33 -25.08
N LEU A 15 25.01 38.54 -23.98
CA LEU A 15 25.20 37.50 -22.96
C LEU A 15 23.83 37.15 -22.36
N SER A 16 23.13 36.20 -22.98
CA SER A 16 21.99 35.54 -22.35
C SER A 16 22.53 34.82 -21.11
N SER A 17 22.49 35.52 -19.98
CA SER A 17 22.74 34.90 -18.68
C SER A 17 21.63 33.85 -18.48
N ASN A 18 21.90 32.60 -18.84
CA ASN A 18 21.11 31.47 -18.36
C ASN A 18 21.30 31.44 -16.84
N THR A 19 20.54 32.23 -16.12
CA THR A 19 20.32 32.03 -14.70
C THR A 19 19.65 30.68 -14.53
N THR A 20 20.44 29.64 -14.36
CA THR A 20 19.95 28.37 -13.87
C THR A 20 19.42 28.63 -12.48
N THR A 21 18.16 29.03 -12.36
CA THR A 21 17.48 29.10 -11.08
C THR A 21 17.50 27.68 -10.53
N ALA A 22 18.26 27.46 -9.45
CA ALA A 22 18.26 26.18 -8.77
C ALA A 22 16.80 25.78 -8.49
N GLN A 23 16.35 24.69 -9.09
CA GLN A 23 14.98 24.23 -8.91
C GLN A 23 14.76 24.01 -7.41
N SER A 24 13.77 24.67 -6.84
CA SER A 24 13.45 24.49 -5.43
C SER A 24 13.04 23.04 -5.17
N VAL A 25 13.41 22.51 -4.01
CA VAL A 25 13.20 21.11 -3.63
C VAL A 25 12.09 21.02 -2.60
N VAL A 26 11.19 20.04 -2.77
CA VAL A 26 10.28 19.59 -1.73
C VAL A 26 10.71 18.21 -1.27
N LYS A 27 10.92 18.04 0.03
CA LYS A 27 11.33 16.79 0.65
C LYS A 27 10.10 16.09 1.24
N VAL A 28 9.99 14.79 1.07
CA VAL A 28 9.04 13.92 1.78
C VAL A 28 9.82 12.83 2.49
N GLY A 29 9.40 12.45 3.69
CA GLY A 29 10.03 11.37 4.45
C GLY A 29 9.35 10.04 4.15
N THR A 30 10.10 8.95 4.18
CA THR A 30 9.57 7.59 4.05
C THR A 30 10.25 6.66 5.04
N LEU A 31 9.46 6.05 5.93
CA LEU A 31 9.86 4.95 6.81
C LEU A 31 9.32 3.65 6.22
N ILE A 32 10.22 2.79 5.77
CA ILE A 32 9.85 1.55 5.06
C ILE A 32 10.92 0.48 5.28
N PRO A 33 10.55 -0.77 5.61
CA PRO A 33 11.54 -1.84 5.77
C PRO A 33 12.06 -2.27 4.39
N PHE A 34 13.32 -2.02 4.09
CA PHE A 34 13.95 -2.49 2.86
C PHE A 34 15.19 -3.34 3.09
N THR A 35 15.57 -3.58 4.35
CA THR A 35 16.58 -4.58 4.74
C THR A 35 15.96 -5.73 5.51
N GLY A 36 16.73 -6.80 5.73
CA GLY A 36 16.29 -7.97 6.47
C GLY A 36 15.26 -8.84 5.72
N ARG A 37 14.65 -9.77 6.45
CA ARG A 37 13.72 -10.78 5.90
C ARG A 37 12.39 -10.22 5.44
N SER A 38 11.93 -9.14 6.04
CA SER A 38 10.67 -8.45 5.68
C SER A 38 10.86 -7.39 4.60
N GLY A 39 12.09 -7.27 4.06
CA GLY A 39 12.47 -6.21 3.14
C GLY A 39 12.05 -6.41 1.69
N ASP A 40 11.57 -7.59 1.27
CA ASP A 40 11.31 -7.85 -0.16
C ASP A 40 10.22 -6.94 -0.72
N ALA A 41 9.06 -6.88 -0.08
CA ALA A 41 7.97 -5.99 -0.45
C ALA A 41 8.38 -4.51 -0.33
N GLY A 42 9.08 -4.17 0.76
CA GLY A 42 9.57 -2.82 0.99
C GLY A 42 10.57 -2.36 -0.08
N ARG A 43 11.51 -3.22 -0.51
CA ARG A 43 12.44 -2.92 -1.60
C ARG A 43 11.74 -2.62 -2.91
N GLU A 44 10.74 -3.41 -3.28
CA GLU A 44 9.95 -3.18 -4.47
C GLU A 44 9.13 -1.88 -4.38
N CYS A 45 8.53 -1.61 -3.22
CA CYS A 45 7.82 -0.36 -2.98
C CYS A 45 8.77 0.85 -3.08
N VAL A 46 9.94 0.81 -2.45
CA VAL A 46 10.99 1.85 -2.56
C VAL A 46 11.39 2.08 -4.02
N ARG A 47 11.60 0.99 -4.77
CA ARG A 47 11.95 1.08 -6.19
C ARG A 47 10.87 1.83 -6.98
N GLY A 48 9.60 1.47 -6.79
CA GLY A 48 8.46 2.15 -7.39
C GLY A 48 8.37 3.62 -7.00
N MET A 49 8.60 3.94 -5.71
CA MET A 49 8.61 5.33 -5.22
C MET A 49 9.72 6.17 -5.87
N LEU A 50 10.94 5.65 -5.94
CA LEU A 50 12.07 6.36 -6.53
C LEU A 50 11.90 6.60 -8.03
N ASP A 51 11.37 5.62 -8.74
CA ASP A 51 11.14 5.74 -10.18
C ASP A 51 9.97 6.69 -10.49
N ALA A 52 8.90 6.66 -9.70
CA ALA A 52 7.83 7.64 -9.80
C ALA A 52 8.33 9.07 -9.54
N ALA A 53 9.13 9.28 -8.49
CA ALA A 53 9.73 10.58 -8.21
C ALA A 53 10.66 11.03 -9.33
N ARG A 54 11.47 10.12 -9.88
CA ARG A 54 12.35 10.38 -11.02
C ARG A 54 11.59 10.77 -12.27
N SER A 55 10.53 10.00 -12.62
CA SER A 55 9.66 10.29 -13.74
C SER A 55 8.97 11.65 -13.58
N LEU A 56 8.40 11.91 -12.41
CA LEU A 56 7.78 13.19 -12.08
C LEU A 56 8.77 14.36 -12.22
N ASN A 57 9.98 14.20 -11.70
CA ASN A 57 11.02 15.24 -11.77
C ASN A 57 11.48 15.51 -13.21
N GLN A 58 11.52 14.51 -14.09
CA GLN A 58 11.81 14.70 -15.52
C GLN A 58 10.73 15.52 -16.23
N ARG A 59 9.50 15.55 -15.72
CA ARG A 59 8.39 16.35 -16.23
C ARG A 59 8.22 17.70 -15.52
N GLY A 60 9.20 18.13 -14.75
CA GLY A 60 9.19 19.41 -14.07
C GLY A 60 8.86 19.36 -12.58
N GLY A 61 8.70 18.16 -12.00
CA GLY A 61 8.48 17.95 -10.57
C GLY A 61 7.06 18.34 -10.10
N VAL A 62 6.94 18.62 -8.81
CA VAL A 62 5.69 19.06 -8.18
C VAL A 62 5.55 20.57 -8.33
N TYR A 63 4.78 21.03 -9.30
CA TYR A 63 4.59 22.46 -9.59
C TYR A 63 5.92 23.24 -9.72
N GLY A 64 6.83 22.72 -10.53
CA GLY A 64 8.14 23.35 -10.77
C GLY A 64 9.18 23.06 -9.70
N ARG A 65 8.88 22.30 -8.65
CA ARG A 65 9.81 21.92 -7.57
C ARG A 65 10.21 20.46 -7.70
N ARG A 66 11.47 20.16 -7.53
CA ARG A 66 11.96 18.80 -7.50
C ARG A 66 11.42 18.08 -6.25
N LEU A 67 10.86 16.89 -6.44
CA LEU A 67 10.50 15.99 -5.35
C LEU A 67 11.71 15.17 -4.92
N ASP A 68 12.04 15.20 -3.63
CA ASP A 68 13.12 14.44 -3.03
C ASP A 68 12.56 13.51 -1.94
N ILE A 69 12.82 12.21 -2.05
CA ILE A 69 12.32 11.20 -1.10
C ILE A 69 13.45 10.85 -0.14
N LEU A 70 13.27 11.20 1.12
CA LEU A 70 14.17 10.85 2.20
C LEU A 70 13.82 9.48 2.74
N LEU A 71 14.54 8.47 2.28
CA LEU A 71 14.33 7.07 2.68
C LEU A 71 14.99 6.79 4.02
N VAL A 72 14.27 6.15 4.92
CA VAL A 72 14.77 5.60 6.18
C VAL A 72 14.32 4.15 6.30
N ASP A 73 15.26 3.25 6.57
CA ASP A 73 14.96 1.85 6.82
C ASP A 73 14.19 1.68 8.13
N ASP A 74 13.03 1.05 8.04
CA ASP A 74 12.22 0.71 9.21
C ASP A 74 12.71 -0.62 9.77
N THR A 75 13.56 -0.54 10.77
CA THR A 75 14.15 -1.71 11.45
C THR A 75 13.23 -2.34 12.48
N PHE A 76 12.01 -1.80 12.68
CA PHE A 76 11.09 -2.15 13.76
C PHE A 76 11.67 -1.96 15.18
N GLN A 77 12.76 -1.21 15.31
CA GLN A 77 13.34 -0.83 16.59
C GLN A 77 12.76 0.53 17.02
N THR A 78 11.95 0.54 18.08
CA THR A 78 11.22 1.75 18.51
C THR A 78 12.13 2.98 18.68
N ALA A 79 13.29 2.82 19.29
CA ALA A 79 14.22 3.94 19.51
C ALA A 79 14.75 4.51 18.19
N GLU A 80 15.06 3.65 17.21
CA GLU A 80 15.55 4.05 15.90
C GLU A 80 14.44 4.73 15.07
N MET A 81 13.21 4.19 15.09
CA MET A 81 12.06 4.81 14.42
C MET A 81 11.76 6.20 14.97
N VAL A 82 11.79 6.39 16.30
CA VAL A 82 11.58 7.70 16.92
C VAL A 82 12.71 8.69 16.57
N ALA A 83 13.96 8.24 16.56
CA ALA A 83 15.09 9.06 16.16
C ALA A 83 15.01 9.48 14.69
N ALA A 84 14.65 8.55 13.81
CA ALA A 84 14.42 8.80 12.39
C ALA A 84 13.27 9.80 12.16
N PHE A 85 12.14 9.60 12.84
CA PHE A 85 11.02 10.53 12.79
C PHE A 85 11.42 11.94 13.22
N ARG A 86 12.14 12.08 14.34
CA ARG A 86 12.63 13.39 14.82
C ARG A 86 13.51 14.07 13.80
N LYS A 87 14.46 13.34 13.19
CA LYS A 87 15.32 13.90 12.15
C LYS A 87 14.49 14.42 10.97
N LEU A 88 13.57 13.64 10.44
CA LEU A 88 12.70 14.02 9.33
C LEU A 88 11.82 15.23 9.70
N ASN A 89 11.29 15.25 10.94
CA ASN A 89 10.38 16.29 11.43
C ASN A 89 11.09 17.59 11.78
N GLU A 90 12.20 17.54 12.53
CA GLU A 90 12.84 18.72 13.16
C GLU A 90 14.00 19.26 12.33
N VAL A 91 14.76 18.39 11.66
CA VAL A 91 15.93 18.79 10.86
C VAL A 91 15.56 18.98 9.40
N ASP A 92 14.89 17.98 8.80
CA ASP A 92 14.51 18.02 7.38
C ASP A 92 13.22 18.82 7.15
N ASN A 93 12.43 19.06 8.19
CA ASN A 93 11.18 19.83 8.19
C ASN A 93 10.22 19.39 7.06
N ILE A 94 10.01 18.10 6.92
CA ILE A 94 9.16 17.55 5.86
C ILE A 94 7.70 17.96 6.03
N PRO A 95 6.98 18.28 4.94
CA PRO A 95 5.56 18.63 4.98
C PRO A 95 4.64 17.40 4.99
N LEU A 96 5.15 16.23 4.59
CA LEU A 96 4.40 14.98 4.39
C LEU A 96 5.31 13.79 4.69
N LEU A 97 4.75 12.79 5.36
CA LEU A 97 5.43 11.56 5.72
C LEU A 97 4.73 10.37 5.06
N HIS A 98 5.49 9.36 4.67
CA HIS A 98 5.00 8.03 4.35
C HIS A 98 5.54 7.02 5.36
N ILE A 99 4.69 6.10 5.81
CA ILE A 99 5.05 4.96 6.65
C ILE A 99 4.46 3.69 6.04
N TYR A 100 5.29 2.73 5.72
CA TYR A 100 4.83 1.48 5.10
C TYR A 100 4.03 0.61 6.08
N SER A 101 4.54 0.42 7.30
CA SER A 101 4.01 -0.49 8.30
C SER A 101 2.98 0.15 9.23
N SER A 102 1.86 -0.53 9.48
CA SER A 102 0.87 -0.14 10.49
C SER A 102 1.43 -0.15 11.92
N ALA A 103 2.33 -1.08 12.23
CA ALA A 103 2.97 -1.16 13.55
C ALA A 103 3.84 0.07 13.82
N THR A 104 4.60 0.51 12.82
CA THR A 104 5.41 1.73 12.89
C THR A 104 4.54 2.97 13.00
N ALA A 105 3.45 3.05 12.22
CA ALA A 105 2.50 4.14 12.32
C ALA A 105 1.86 4.23 13.72
N GLN A 106 1.52 3.09 14.34
CA GLN A 106 1.00 3.03 15.70
C GLN A 106 2.04 3.48 16.73
N THR A 107 3.28 3.02 16.61
CA THR A 107 4.40 3.42 17.50
C THR A 107 4.66 4.91 17.43
N LEU A 108 4.60 5.50 16.23
CA LEU A 108 4.88 6.92 16.01
C LEU A 108 3.64 7.82 16.17
N LEU A 109 2.46 7.26 16.41
CA LEU A 109 1.20 8.02 16.48
C LEU A 109 1.26 9.24 17.40
N PRO A 110 1.77 9.17 18.65
CA PRO A 110 1.86 10.35 19.52
C PRO A 110 2.72 11.48 18.91
N TYR A 111 3.81 11.11 18.24
CA TYR A 111 4.71 12.07 17.60
C TYR A 111 4.10 12.69 16.34
N ILE A 112 3.38 11.90 15.53
CA ILE A 112 2.64 12.35 14.35
C ILE A 112 1.58 13.36 14.76
N GLN A 113 0.79 13.06 15.80
CA GLN A 113 -0.24 13.95 16.31
C GLN A 113 0.34 15.26 16.85
N LEU A 114 1.41 15.18 17.65
CA LEU A 114 2.07 16.37 18.22
C LEU A 114 2.65 17.27 17.15
N SER A 115 3.30 16.69 16.14
CA SER A 115 3.91 17.45 15.05
C SER A 115 2.92 17.88 13.96
N ARG A 116 1.67 17.36 14.00
CA ARG A 116 0.62 17.61 13.01
C ARG A 116 1.05 17.28 11.58
N ILE A 117 1.87 16.28 11.41
CA ILE A 117 2.39 15.90 10.10
C ILE A 117 1.43 14.95 9.39
N PRO A 118 0.86 15.30 8.21
CA PRO A 118 0.09 14.36 7.42
C PRO A 118 0.95 13.17 7.06
N THR A 119 0.40 11.98 7.28
CA THR A 119 1.14 10.72 7.12
C THR A 119 0.31 9.75 6.28
N VAL A 120 0.84 9.36 5.15
CA VAL A 120 0.28 8.30 4.31
C VAL A 120 0.83 6.97 4.80
N VAL A 121 -0.06 6.02 5.13
CA VAL A 121 0.31 4.70 5.66
C VAL A 121 -0.04 3.65 4.60
N GLY A 122 0.91 2.79 4.28
CA GLY A 122 0.75 1.75 3.25
C GLY A 122 -0.40 0.78 3.59
N SER A 123 -0.49 0.35 4.86
CA SER A 123 -1.62 -0.43 5.37
C SER A 123 -2.18 0.25 6.62
N LEU A 124 -3.39 0.82 6.54
CA LEU A 124 -4.00 1.56 7.63
C LEU A 124 -5.18 0.78 8.22
N PRO A 125 -5.03 0.13 9.40
CA PRO A 125 -6.12 -0.58 10.07
C PRO A 125 -7.27 0.35 10.46
N SER A 126 -8.51 -0.17 10.45
CA SER A 126 -9.72 0.61 10.71
C SER A 126 -9.70 1.43 12.00
N PRO A 127 -9.15 0.96 13.14
CA PRO A 127 -9.05 1.80 14.34
C PRO A 127 -8.17 3.04 14.16
N LEU A 128 -7.14 2.95 13.31
CA LEU A 128 -6.25 4.07 12.99
C LEU A 128 -6.82 4.98 11.90
N ALA A 129 -7.70 4.48 11.05
CA ALA A 129 -8.30 5.23 9.93
C ALA A 129 -9.41 6.21 10.37
N ASN A 130 -9.76 6.25 11.67
CA ASN A 130 -10.77 7.17 12.18
C ASN A 130 -10.20 8.59 12.35
N PRO A 131 -10.61 9.59 11.53
CA PRO A 131 -10.05 10.94 11.58
C PRO A 131 -10.38 11.70 12.85
N SER A 132 -11.47 11.36 13.56
CA SER A 132 -11.79 12.01 14.84
C SER A 132 -10.78 11.70 15.94
N ARG A 133 -10.06 10.57 15.82
CA ARG A 133 -8.98 10.17 16.74
C ARG A 133 -7.60 10.40 16.15
N ASN A 134 -7.45 10.20 14.83
CA ASN A 134 -6.18 10.20 14.13
C ASN A 134 -6.24 11.11 12.87
N PRO A 135 -6.38 12.43 13.05
CA PRO A 135 -6.67 13.37 11.95
C PRO A 135 -5.51 13.54 10.96
N TYR A 136 -4.34 12.95 11.22
CA TYR A 136 -3.15 13.07 10.37
C TYR A 136 -2.76 11.76 9.68
N LEU A 137 -3.52 10.67 9.86
CA LEU A 137 -3.28 9.40 9.17
C LEU A 137 -4.19 9.25 7.94
N PHE A 138 -3.60 8.83 6.85
CA PHE A 138 -4.23 8.62 5.54
C PHE A 138 -3.74 7.30 4.93
N SER A 139 -4.43 6.78 3.92
CA SER A 139 -3.97 5.67 3.10
C SER A 139 -4.36 5.91 1.64
N ILE A 140 -3.83 5.10 0.73
CA ILE A 140 -4.19 5.11 -0.69
C ILE A 140 -5.02 3.87 -1.09
N ILE A 141 -5.18 2.92 -0.19
CA ILE A 141 -5.94 1.69 -0.39
C ILE A 141 -6.98 1.51 0.72
N PRO A 142 -8.05 0.72 0.49
CA PRO A 142 -9.01 0.35 1.51
C PRO A 142 -8.35 -0.27 2.74
N THR A 143 -9.01 -0.14 3.90
CA THR A 143 -8.49 -0.78 5.12
C THR A 143 -8.50 -2.31 4.99
N PRO A 144 -7.66 -3.05 5.73
CA PRO A 144 -7.69 -4.52 5.73
C PRO A 144 -9.10 -5.09 6.01
N LEU A 145 -9.88 -4.44 6.88
CA LEU A 145 -11.25 -4.83 7.17
C LEU A 145 -12.17 -4.60 5.98
N ASP A 146 -12.04 -3.47 5.26
CA ASP A 146 -12.83 -3.22 4.07
C ASP A 146 -12.52 -4.25 2.98
N LEU A 147 -11.26 -4.62 2.81
CA LEU A 147 -10.83 -5.67 1.87
C LEU A 147 -11.38 -7.04 2.25
N ALA A 148 -11.40 -7.37 3.56
CA ALA A 148 -12.03 -8.62 4.01
C ALA A 148 -13.52 -8.62 3.74
N LYS A 149 -14.22 -7.53 4.02
CA LYS A 149 -15.65 -7.40 3.71
C LYS A 149 -15.94 -7.57 2.22
N ILE A 150 -15.08 -7.03 1.36
CA ILE A 150 -15.16 -7.20 -0.10
C ILE A 150 -14.95 -8.68 -0.48
N GLY A 151 -13.94 -9.34 0.07
CA GLY A 151 -13.71 -10.78 -0.14
C GLY A 151 -14.86 -11.63 0.33
N ILE A 152 -15.44 -11.33 1.50
CA ILE A 152 -16.61 -12.01 2.06
C ILE A 152 -17.85 -11.81 1.16
N THR A 153 -18.07 -10.58 0.67
CA THR A 153 -19.16 -10.27 -0.27
C THR A 153 -19.01 -11.11 -1.55
N PHE A 154 -17.79 -11.18 -2.10
CA PHE A 154 -17.51 -12.02 -3.26
C PHE A 154 -17.82 -13.51 -2.98
N ILE A 155 -17.41 -14.05 -1.83
CA ILE A 155 -17.70 -15.43 -1.46
C ILE A 155 -19.21 -15.65 -1.37
N SER A 156 -19.93 -14.76 -0.69
CA SER A 156 -21.38 -14.86 -0.53
C SER A 156 -22.12 -14.90 -1.88
N GLU A 157 -21.71 -14.04 -2.82
CA GLU A 157 -22.39 -13.87 -4.10
C GLU A 157 -21.92 -14.83 -5.19
N LYS A 158 -20.62 -15.20 -5.20
CA LYS A 158 -19.96 -15.89 -6.31
C LYS A 158 -19.36 -17.25 -5.93
N SER A 159 -19.61 -17.75 -4.73
CA SER A 159 -19.08 -19.06 -4.29
C SER A 159 -19.51 -20.23 -5.18
N GLY A 160 -20.67 -20.12 -5.82
CA GLY A 160 -21.31 -21.22 -6.56
C GLY A 160 -22.02 -22.23 -5.65
N ILE A 161 -21.95 -22.08 -4.32
CA ILE A 161 -22.60 -22.95 -3.34
C ILE A 161 -24.01 -22.44 -3.11
N LYS A 162 -25.00 -23.16 -3.62
CA LYS A 162 -26.44 -22.76 -3.54
C LYS A 162 -27.27 -23.62 -2.59
N VAL A 163 -26.77 -24.79 -2.26
CA VAL A 163 -27.54 -25.81 -1.49
C VAL A 163 -27.39 -25.68 0.03
N ARG A 164 -26.41 -24.92 0.48
CA ARG A 164 -26.11 -24.63 1.89
C ARG A 164 -25.36 -23.32 2.02
N LYS A 165 -25.15 -22.83 3.25
CA LYS A 165 -24.28 -21.71 3.52
C LYS A 165 -22.81 -22.07 3.23
N PRO A 166 -22.05 -21.22 2.54
CA PRO A 166 -20.61 -21.41 2.41
C PRO A 166 -19.93 -21.31 3.79
N LYS A 167 -18.97 -22.19 4.04
CA LYS A 167 -18.15 -22.20 5.26
C LYS A 167 -16.88 -21.42 5.05
N LEU A 168 -16.57 -20.49 5.95
CA LEU A 168 -15.41 -19.63 5.91
C LEU A 168 -14.60 -19.74 7.20
N ALA A 169 -13.33 -20.10 7.09
CA ALA A 169 -12.35 -20.01 8.18
C ALA A 169 -11.44 -18.79 7.97
N PHE A 170 -10.88 -18.28 9.07
CA PHE A 170 -9.91 -17.19 9.04
C PHE A 170 -8.58 -17.67 9.57
N ILE A 171 -7.50 -17.24 8.90
CA ILE A 171 -6.12 -17.46 9.32
C ILE A 171 -5.44 -16.10 9.33
N GLY A 172 -5.06 -15.63 10.51
CA GLY A 172 -4.45 -14.31 10.68
C GLY A 172 -3.29 -14.34 11.66
N SER A 173 -2.58 -13.23 11.74
CA SER A 173 -1.55 -13.03 12.76
C SER A 173 -2.15 -13.00 14.17
N SER A 174 -1.35 -13.39 15.16
CA SER A 174 -1.71 -13.25 16.58
C SER A 174 -1.62 -11.81 17.09
N ASP A 175 -1.28 -10.85 16.24
CA ASP A 175 -1.19 -9.44 16.62
C ASP A 175 -2.57 -8.88 16.97
N TYR A 176 -2.61 -8.01 17.99
CA TYR A 176 -3.83 -7.38 18.49
C TYR A 176 -4.65 -6.66 17.40
N LEU A 177 -3.98 -5.97 16.47
CA LEU A 177 -4.66 -5.27 15.38
C LEU A 177 -5.34 -6.24 14.42
N ASP A 178 -4.70 -7.37 14.13
CA ASP A 178 -5.25 -8.41 13.27
C ASP A 178 -6.40 -9.16 13.94
N GLN A 179 -6.35 -9.38 15.24
CA GLN A 179 -7.45 -10.02 15.97
C GLN A 179 -8.72 -9.16 15.99
N HIS A 180 -8.56 -7.85 16.20
CA HIS A 180 -9.71 -6.92 16.17
C HIS A 180 -10.38 -6.89 14.80
N PHE A 181 -9.58 -6.86 13.74
CA PHE A 181 -10.03 -6.97 12.36
C PHE A 181 -10.79 -8.29 12.12
N LEU A 182 -10.25 -9.43 12.60
CA LEU A 182 -10.85 -10.75 12.38
C LEU A 182 -12.25 -10.86 13.03
N GLU A 183 -12.44 -10.34 14.24
CA GLU A 183 -13.75 -10.36 14.90
C GLU A 183 -14.80 -9.57 14.11
N GLU A 184 -14.48 -8.37 13.62
CA GLU A 184 -15.40 -7.60 12.79
C GLU A 184 -15.69 -8.30 11.45
N ALA A 185 -14.67 -8.91 10.84
CA ALA A 185 -14.83 -9.67 9.60
C ALA A 185 -15.74 -10.90 9.78
N LYS A 186 -15.64 -11.61 10.91
CA LYS A 186 -16.51 -12.73 11.26
C LYS A 186 -17.97 -12.29 11.43
N ILE A 187 -18.20 -11.18 12.15
CA ILE A 187 -19.55 -10.61 12.30
C ILE A 187 -20.14 -10.29 10.93
N TYR A 188 -19.35 -9.66 10.07
CA TYR A 188 -19.78 -9.34 8.70
C TYR A 188 -20.06 -10.61 7.88
N ALA A 189 -19.22 -11.64 7.96
CA ALA A 189 -19.43 -12.90 7.25
C ALA A 189 -20.73 -13.58 7.66
N LYS A 190 -21.05 -13.62 8.97
CA LYS A 190 -22.33 -14.14 9.47
C LYS A 190 -23.52 -13.34 8.95
N SER A 191 -23.42 -11.99 8.88
CA SER A 191 -24.47 -11.13 8.35
C SER A 191 -24.70 -11.33 6.85
N MET A 192 -23.64 -11.72 6.11
CA MET A 192 -23.70 -12.08 4.69
C MET A 192 -24.16 -13.53 4.44
N GLY A 193 -24.57 -14.25 5.49
CA GLY A 193 -25.10 -15.60 5.37
C GLY A 193 -24.05 -16.71 5.29
N LEU A 194 -22.79 -16.45 5.63
CA LEU A 194 -21.77 -17.49 5.70
C LEU A 194 -21.77 -18.18 7.07
N GLU A 195 -21.40 -19.45 7.07
CA GLU A 195 -21.05 -20.19 8.28
C GLU A 195 -19.58 -19.93 8.59
N VAL A 196 -19.32 -19.39 9.79
CA VAL A 196 -17.96 -19.07 10.22
C VAL A 196 -17.41 -20.20 11.06
N GLU A 197 -16.38 -20.82 10.56
CA GLU A 197 -15.64 -21.89 11.23
C GLU A 197 -14.65 -21.33 12.25
N PRO A 198 -14.10 -22.17 13.15
CA PRO A 198 -13.04 -21.75 14.05
C PRO A 198 -11.89 -21.10 13.26
N ASP A 199 -11.45 -19.96 13.74
CA ASP A 199 -10.26 -19.29 13.25
C ASP A 199 -8.99 -19.88 13.88
N VAL A 200 -7.87 -19.65 13.21
CA VAL A 200 -6.56 -20.00 13.73
C VAL A 200 -5.67 -18.76 13.70
N ALA A 201 -5.01 -18.53 14.83
CA ALA A 201 -4.00 -17.46 14.95
C ALA A 201 -2.62 -18.02 14.68
N PHE A 202 -1.89 -17.36 13.79
CA PHE A 202 -0.51 -17.68 13.46
C PHE A 202 0.41 -16.69 14.18
N THR A 203 1.43 -17.20 14.87
CA THR A 203 2.45 -16.37 15.49
C THR A 203 3.57 -16.11 14.49
N ASP A 204 3.78 -14.85 14.14
CA ASP A 204 4.88 -14.45 13.25
C ASP A 204 6.23 -14.77 13.93
N LEU A 205 6.99 -15.64 13.29
CA LEU A 205 8.34 -16.04 13.73
C LEU A 205 9.43 -15.31 12.91
N SER A 206 9.07 -14.43 12.01
CA SER A 206 10.01 -13.74 11.12
C SER A 206 10.99 -12.84 11.88
N LEU A 207 10.58 -12.32 13.02
CA LEU A 207 11.41 -11.48 13.90
C LEU A 207 12.30 -12.30 14.88
N SER A 208 12.12 -13.62 14.94
CA SER A 208 12.96 -14.46 15.78
C SER A 208 14.38 -14.58 15.20
N LYS A 209 15.39 -14.35 16.02
CA LYS A 209 16.81 -14.45 15.61
C LYS A 209 17.29 -15.91 15.44
N GLU A 210 16.42 -16.89 15.60
CA GLU A 210 16.79 -18.29 15.62
C GLU A 210 16.90 -18.89 14.21
N SER A 211 17.94 -19.67 13.99
CA SER A 211 18.26 -20.34 12.71
C SER A 211 17.19 -21.34 12.24
N ASP A 212 16.36 -21.83 13.15
CA ASP A 212 15.32 -22.86 12.94
C ASP A 212 13.93 -22.29 12.63
N SER A 213 13.83 -21.02 12.24
CA SER A 213 12.54 -20.36 12.04
C SER A 213 11.66 -21.04 10.96
N SER A 214 12.26 -21.65 9.93
CA SER A 214 11.51 -22.32 8.86
C SER A 214 10.84 -23.60 9.32
N ASP A 215 11.55 -24.45 10.07
CA ASP A 215 10.99 -25.71 10.59
C ASP A 215 9.91 -25.48 11.64
N ARG A 216 10.09 -24.46 12.49
CA ARG A 216 9.07 -24.04 13.44
C ARG A 216 7.81 -23.53 12.76
N MET A 217 7.99 -22.69 11.73
CA MET A 217 6.88 -22.20 10.92
C MET A 217 6.10 -23.36 10.30
N LEU A 218 6.76 -24.32 9.67
CA LEU A 218 6.11 -25.48 9.06
C LEU A 218 5.39 -26.35 10.09
N LYS A 219 5.96 -26.58 11.29
CA LYS A 219 5.30 -27.31 12.36
C LYS A 219 4.04 -26.59 12.85
N GLN A 220 4.10 -25.27 13.03
CA GLN A 220 2.96 -24.46 13.42
C GLN A 220 1.88 -24.50 12.34
N VAL A 221 2.23 -24.31 11.06
CA VAL A 221 1.32 -24.38 9.91
C VAL A 221 0.61 -25.74 9.88
N SER A 222 1.35 -26.85 9.98
CA SER A 222 0.76 -28.21 9.97
C SER A 222 -0.21 -28.43 11.14
N SER A 223 0.12 -27.94 12.33
CA SER A 223 -0.75 -28.00 13.51
C SER A 223 -2.05 -27.23 13.29
N LEU A 224 -1.97 -25.99 12.81
CA LEU A 224 -3.13 -25.13 12.56
C LEU A 224 -4.00 -25.67 11.42
N LEU A 225 -3.38 -26.19 10.37
CA LEU A 225 -4.12 -26.83 9.26
C LEU A 225 -4.87 -28.09 9.69
N SER A 226 -4.43 -28.80 10.72
CA SER A 226 -5.16 -29.91 11.29
C SER A 226 -6.51 -29.49 11.89
N ALA A 227 -6.60 -28.28 12.47
CA ALA A 227 -7.88 -27.70 12.92
C ALA A 227 -8.75 -27.31 11.74
N ILE A 228 -8.19 -26.63 10.74
CA ILE A 228 -8.88 -26.26 9.49
C ILE A 228 -9.42 -27.51 8.75
N SER A 229 -8.62 -28.58 8.69
CA SER A 229 -9.02 -29.84 8.06
C SER A 229 -10.26 -30.48 8.71
N ARG A 230 -10.35 -30.44 10.04
CA ARG A 230 -11.53 -30.95 10.76
C ARG A 230 -12.78 -30.13 10.51
N ALA A 231 -12.64 -28.80 10.40
CA ALA A 231 -13.74 -27.90 10.09
C ALA A 231 -14.20 -28.03 8.62
N ASN A 232 -13.29 -28.43 7.73
CA ASN A 232 -13.53 -28.61 6.31
C ASN A 232 -14.23 -27.39 5.66
N PRO A 233 -13.65 -26.17 5.76
CA PRO A 233 -14.26 -24.99 5.21
C PRO A 233 -14.18 -24.95 3.68
N ASP A 234 -15.15 -24.29 3.04
CA ASP A 234 -15.13 -24.06 1.59
C ASP A 234 -14.07 -23.03 1.20
N PHE A 235 -13.85 -22.05 2.10
CA PHE A 235 -12.88 -20.98 1.94
C PHE A 235 -12.07 -20.78 3.22
N ALA A 236 -10.83 -20.36 3.05
CA ALA A 236 -10.00 -19.81 4.12
C ALA A 236 -9.50 -18.43 3.72
N TYR A 237 -9.77 -17.42 4.56
CA TYR A 237 -9.27 -16.06 4.40
C TYR A 237 -7.93 -15.92 5.10
N LEU A 238 -6.91 -15.52 4.34
CA LEU A 238 -5.54 -15.35 4.83
C LEU A 238 -5.21 -13.86 5.02
N SER A 239 -4.88 -13.48 6.26
CA SER A 239 -4.32 -12.18 6.63
C SER A 239 -2.91 -12.38 7.21
N LEU A 240 -1.98 -12.63 6.31
CA LEU A 240 -0.58 -13.01 6.58
C LEU A 240 0.32 -12.28 5.57
N ASN A 241 1.64 -12.48 5.61
CA ASN A 241 2.48 -12.16 4.45
C ASN A 241 2.43 -13.30 3.41
N SER A 242 2.86 -13.03 2.19
CA SER A 242 2.78 -14.00 1.08
C SER A 242 3.62 -15.26 1.29
N ARG A 243 4.75 -15.18 2.00
CA ARG A 243 5.60 -16.32 2.35
C ARG A 243 4.87 -17.28 3.31
N GLU A 244 4.23 -16.74 4.34
CA GLU A 244 3.44 -17.51 5.29
C GLU A 244 2.22 -18.13 4.61
N ALA A 245 1.50 -17.34 3.81
CA ALA A 245 0.37 -17.82 3.02
C ALA A 245 0.79 -18.97 2.08
N SER A 246 1.93 -18.84 1.42
CA SER A 246 2.51 -19.91 0.58
C SER A 246 2.67 -21.21 1.36
N ALA A 247 3.17 -21.14 2.60
CA ALA A 247 3.35 -22.33 3.44
C ALA A 247 2.00 -22.97 3.80
N PHE A 248 0.98 -22.17 4.18
CA PHE A 248 -0.38 -22.67 4.43
C PHE A 248 -1.00 -23.32 3.20
N ILE A 249 -0.92 -22.68 2.04
CA ILE A 249 -1.49 -23.18 0.78
C ILE A 249 -0.80 -24.47 0.35
N GLN A 250 0.54 -24.50 0.39
CA GLN A 250 1.32 -25.67 -0.01
C GLN A 250 1.04 -26.87 0.88
N GLU A 251 1.08 -26.66 2.20
CA GLU A 251 0.86 -27.75 3.15
C GLU A 251 -0.60 -28.22 3.14
N GLY A 252 -1.57 -27.30 3.05
CA GLY A 252 -2.97 -27.63 2.89
C GLY A 252 -3.24 -28.50 1.64
N ARG A 253 -2.57 -28.20 0.52
CA ARG A 253 -2.62 -29.04 -0.70
C ARG A 253 -2.05 -30.44 -0.49
N LYS A 254 -0.91 -30.55 0.19
CA LYS A 254 -0.31 -31.85 0.55
C LYS A 254 -1.25 -32.68 1.43
N MET A 255 -1.95 -32.04 2.36
CA MET A 255 -2.98 -32.68 3.21
C MET A 255 -4.26 -33.01 2.44
N GLY A 256 -4.40 -32.65 1.17
CA GLY A 256 -5.57 -32.92 0.34
C GLY A 256 -6.77 -32.00 0.62
N LEU A 257 -6.56 -30.85 1.29
CA LEU A 257 -7.64 -29.89 1.54
C LEU A 257 -8.22 -29.37 0.23
N LYS A 258 -9.54 -29.32 0.14
CA LYS A 258 -10.30 -28.75 -0.99
C LYS A 258 -10.69 -27.29 -0.78
N THR A 259 -10.24 -26.70 0.31
CA THR A 259 -10.48 -25.31 0.69
C THR A 259 -9.93 -24.37 -0.38
N ARG A 260 -10.72 -23.39 -0.79
CA ARG A 260 -10.29 -22.30 -1.66
C ARG A 260 -9.69 -21.19 -0.80
N TRP A 261 -8.55 -20.67 -1.22
CA TRP A 261 -7.80 -19.66 -0.48
C TRP A 261 -8.13 -18.28 -1.02
N ILE A 262 -8.45 -17.36 -0.13
CA ILE A 262 -8.62 -15.94 -0.45
C ILE A 262 -7.74 -15.10 0.48
N CYS A 263 -7.00 -14.19 -0.09
CA CYS A 263 -5.98 -13.41 0.60
C CYS A 263 -6.37 -11.94 0.69
N ASN A 264 -5.92 -11.28 1.71
CA ASN A 264 -5.89 -9.83 1.82
C ASN A 264 -4.79 -9.24 0.87
N SER A 265 -4.79 -7.93 0.63
CA SER A 265 -3.89 -7.29 -0.33
C SER A 265 -2.40 -7.48 -0.02
N ASN A 266 -2.01 -7.35 1.25
CA ASN A 266 -0.61 -7.54 1.66
C ASN A 266 -0.14 -9.01 1.57
N THR A 267 -1.09 -9.93 1.47
CA THR A 267 -0.84 -11.36 1.33
C THR A 267 -0.76 -11.77 -0.14
N PHE A 268 -1.52 -11.08 -1.03
CA PHE A 268 -1.68 -11.47 -2.42
C PHE A 268 -0.73 -10.69 -3.32
N ASP A 269 0.41 -11.28 -3.59
CA ASP A 269 1.43 -10.77 -4.50
C ASP A 269 1.93 -11.86 -5.47
N GLU A 270 2.91 -11.53 -6.29
CA GLU A 270 3.48 -12.40 -7.31
C GLU A 270 4.12 -13.69 -6.75
N ALA A 271 4.47 -13.73 -5.46
CA ALA A 271 4.95 -14.97 -4.82
C ALA A 271 3.88 -16.07 -4.77
N LEU A 272 2.60 -15.70 -4.88
CA LEU A 272 1.50 -16.65 -4.92
C LEU A 272 1.18 -17.20 -6.32
N THR A 273 1.83 -16.72 -7.37
CA THR A 273 1.58 -17.17 -8.76
C THR A 273 1.80 -18.68 -9.00
N PRO A 274 2.61 -19.44 -8.22
CA PRO A 274 2.67 -20.89 -8.34
C PRO A 274 1.40 -21.63 -7.84
N TYR A 275 0.48 -20.92 -7.18
CA TYR A 275 -0.66 -21.54 -6.53
C TYR A 275 -1.97 -21.25 -7.28
N GLU A 276 -2.23 -22.02 -8.32
CA GLU A 276 -3.43 -21.93 -9.17
C GLU A 276 -4.72 -21.84 -8.36
N GLY A 277 -5.62 -20.91 -8.72
CA GLY A 277 -6.94 -20.73 -8.10
C GLY A 277 -6.95 -19.93 -6.79
N VAL A 278 -5.80 -19.48 -6.27
CA VAL A 278 -5.76 -18.59 -5.11
C VAL A 278 -6.34 -17.23 -5.48
N LEU A 279 -7.23 -16.73 -4.63
CA LEU A 279 -7.92 -15.46 -4.78
C LEU A 279 -7.27 -14.37 -3.92
N GLY A 280 -7.38 -13.11 -4.32
CA GLY A 280 -6.94 -11.96 -3.54
C GLY A 280 -7.88 -10.78 -3.66
N ALA A 281 -8.26 -10.18 -2.53
CA ALA A 281 -8.89 -8.86 -2.51
C ALA A 281 -7.77 -7.82 -2.68
N GLN A 282 -7.44 -7.51 -3.96
CA GLN A 282 -6.28 -6.69 -4.30
C GLN A 282 -6.72 -5.38 -4.96
N PRO A 283 -6.61 -4.24 -4.24
CA PRO A 283 -6.96 -2.93 -4.77
C PRO A 283 -5.90 -2.36 -5.71
N ILE A 284 -4.64 -2.82 -5.59
CA ILE A 284 -3.52 -2.35 -6.40
C ILE A 284 -3.46 -3.16 -7.69
N SER A 285 -3.21 -2.50 -8.81
CA SER A 285 -3.01 -3.17 -10.08
C SER A 285 -1.67 -3.89 -10.13
N PHE A 286 -1.64 -5.07 -10.72
CA PHE A 286 -0.39 -5.80 -10.91
C PHE A 286 0.43 -5.17 -12.04
N PHE A 287 1.76 -5.35 -11.98
CA PHE A 287 2.65 -4.83 -13.00
C PHE A 287 2.34 -5.43 -14.39
N GLY A 288 2.24 -4.56 -15.39
CA GLY A 288 1.95 -4.97 -16.77
C GLY A 288 0.47 -5.03 -17.13
N GLU A 289 -0.44 -4.79 -16.17
CA GLU A 289 -1.88 -4.71 -16.45
C GLU A 289 -2.20 -3.66 -17.53
N ASP A 290 -3.22 -3.94 -18.35
CA ASP A 290 -3.64 -3.02 -19.42
C ASP A 290 -4.60 -1.96 -18.89
N ILE A 291 -4.03 -0.94 -18.27
CA ILE A 291 -4.73 0.22 -17.71
C ILE A 291 -3.97 1.51 -18.03
N PRO A 292 -4.65 2.67 -18.13
CA PRO A 292 -4.00 3.93 -18.48
C PRO A 292 -2.80 4.30 -17.60
N GLY A 293 -2.91 4.12 -16.29
CA GLY A 293 -1.85 4.45 -15.33
C GLY A 293 -0.59 3.59 -15.47
N MET A 294 -0.69 2.41 -16.11
CA MET A 294 0.44 1.51 -16.31
C MET A 294 1.38 1.96 -17.44
N ALA A 295 0.94 2.84 -18.33
CA ALA A 295 1.74 3.27 -19.48
C ALA A 295 3.07 3.91 -19.05
N GLU A 296 3.01 4.84 -18.11
CA GLU A 296 4.19 5.53 -17.58
C GLU A 296 5.11 4.57 -16.79
N ILE A 297 4.53 3.66 -16.04
CA ILE A 297 5.26 2.61 -15.32
C ILE A 297 6.02 1.70 -16.29
N LYS A 298 5.39 1.28 -17.39
CA LYS A 298 6.03 0.48 -18.45
C LYS A 298 7.18 1.23 -19.13
N GLU A 299 7.02 2.52 -19.39
CA GLU A 299 8.08 3.37 -19.95
C GLU A 299 9.27 3.47 -18.99
N ALA A 300 9.01 3.74 -17.71
CA ALA A 300 10.02 3.79 -16.65
C ALA A 300 10.78 2.46 -16.51
N HIS A 301 10.04 1.35 -16.49
CA HIS A 301 10.61 0.01 -16.46
C HIS A 301 11.54 -0.23 -17.66
N GLN A 302 11.08 0.05 -18.88
CA GLN A 302 11.88 -0.15 -20.09
C GLN A 302 13.17 0.68 -20.09
N LYS A 303 13.11 1.88 -19.52
CA LYS A 303 14.23 2.81 -19.47
C LYS A 303 15.25 2.50 -18.39
N TRP A 304 14.81 2.01 -17.23
CA TRP A 304 15.67 1.89 -16.05
C TRP A 304 15.84 0.47 -15.53
N HIS A 305 14.92 -0.44 -15.86
CA HIS A 305 14.83 -1.78 -15.28
C HIS A 305 14.41 -2.86 -16.29
N ALA A 306 14.78 -2.73 -17.56
CA ALA A 306 14.29 -3.54 -18.68
C ALA A 306 14.39 -5.07 -18.48
N TYR A 307 15.26 -5.53 -17.59
CA TYR A 307 15.47 -6.95 -17.28
C TYR A 307 14.92 -7.41 -15.94
N ASP A 308 14.34 -6.48 -15.15
CA ASP A 308 13.81 -6.77 -13.84
C ASP A 308 12.34 -7.24 -13.94
N THR A 309 11.88 -7.92 -12.90
CA THR A 309 10.46 -8.19 -12.66
C THR A 309 9.99 -7.32 -11.52
N HIS A 310 8.76 -6.82 -11.61
CA HIS A 310 8.17 -6.01 -10.57
C HIS A 310 6.94 -6.69 -10.00
N THR A 311 6.64 -6.37 -8.74
CA THR A 311 5.47 -6.86 -8.02
C THR A 311 4.42 -5.76 -7.87
N VAL A 312 3.25 -6.11 -7.32
CA VAL A 312 2.21 -5.15 -6.93
C VAL A 312 2.76 -4.05 -6.03
N PHE A 313 3.78 -4.33 -5.22
CA PHE A 313 4.41 -3.35 -4.32
C PHE A 313 5.17 -2.25 -5.06
N TYR A 314 5.73 -2.54 -6.24
CA TYR A 314 6.29 -1.51 -7.10
C TYR A 314 5.21 -0.52 -7.56
N VAL A 315 4.06 -1.04 -7.98
CA VAL A 315 2.91 -0.23 -8.40
C VAL A 315 2.34 0.56 -7.22
N GLU A 316 2.31 -0.03 -6.03
CA GLU A 316 1.92 0.65 -4.78
C GLU A 316 2.82 1.85 -4.48
N GLY A 317 4.14 1.64 -4.53
CA GLY A 317 5.12 2.71 -4.31
C GLY A 317 4.95 3.85 -5.31
N TRP A 318 4.74 3.51 -6.59
CA TRP A 318 4.47 4.48 -7.65
C TRP A 318 3.21 5.29 -7.37
N ALA A 319 2.09 4.62 -7.09
CA ALA A 319 0.82 5.26 -6.80
C ALA A 319 0.88 6.14 -5.54
N THR A 320 1.61 5.70 -4.51
CA THR A 320 1.84 6.47 -3.28
C THR A 320 2.50 7.81 -3.58
N VAL A 321 3.55 7.81 -4.41
CA VAL A 321 4.24 9.06 -4.79
C VAL A 321 3.33 9.97 -5.60
N LEU A 322 2.52 9.45 -6.50
CA LEU A 322 1.57 10.26 -7.26
C LEU A 322 0.53 10.94 -6.35
N VAL A 323 0.00 10.21 -5.35
CA VAL A 323 -0.94 10.79 -4.37
C VAL A 323 -0.27 11.85 -3.51
N MET A 324 0.95 11.58 -3.02
CA MET A 324 1.71 12.56 -2.23
C MET A 324 2.04 13.82 -3.05
N ALA A 325 2.45 13.66 -4.30
CA ALA A 325 2.75 14.76 -5.21
C ALA A 325 1.52 15.61 -5.51
N GLU A 326 0.37 14.99 -5.74
CA GLU A 326 -0.90 15.68 -5.94
C GLU A 326 -1.33 16.46 -4.69
N ALA A 327 -1.23 15.85 -3.51
CA ALA A 327 -1.57 16.53 -2.24
C ALA A 327 -0.65 17.75 -1.99
N LEU A 328 0.64 17.60 -2.26
CA LEU A 328 1.59 18.71 -2.19
C LEU A 328 1.24 19.79 -3.23
N GLY A 329 0.95 19.38 -4.46
CA GLY A 329 0.57 20.28 -5.54
C GLY A 329 -0.65 21.12 -5.22
N ARG A 330 -1.73 20.50 -4.74
CA ARG A 330 -2.95 21.21 -4.30
C ARG A 330 -2.73 22.15 -3.13
N SER A 331 -1.71 21.92 -2.30
CA SER A 331 -1.38 22.78 -1.18
C SER A 331 -0.68 24.07 -1.58
N LEU A 332 -0.23 24.20 -2.85
CA LEU A 332 0.30 25.43 -3.42
C LEU A 332 -0.85 26.31 -3.97
N PRO A 333 -0.84 27.64 -3.83
CA PRO A 333 0.18 28.52 -4.42
C PRO A 333 1.13 29.24 -3.45
N GLU A 334 1.31 28.79 -2.24
CA GLU A 334 2.13 29.50 -1.27
C GLU A 334 3.62 29.17 -1.36
N LYS A 335 4.46 30.13 -0.90
CA LYS A 335 5.94 30.00 -0.95
C LYS A 335 6.49 28.87 -0.06
N GLN A 336 5.69 28.42 0.94
CA GLN A 336 6.07 27.35 1.86
C GLN A 336 4.94 26.33 2.02
N PHE A 337 5.28 25.04 2.12
CA PHE A 337 4.33 23.99 2.44
C PHE A 337 3.89 24.10 3.91
N SER A 338 2.60 24.21 4.13
CA SER A 338 2.01 24.08 5.46
C SER A 338 1.45 22.66 5.61
N ARG A 339 1.76 21.97 6.71
CA ARG A 339 1.24 20.63 7.01
C ARG A 339 -0.29 20.61 7.06
N ASP A 340 -0.91 21.65 7.61
CA ASP A 340 -2.37 21.78 7.64
C ASP A 340 -2.97 21.88 6.24
N LYS A 341 -2.30 22.56 5.32
CA LYS A 341 -2.75 22.63 3.92
C LYS A 341 -2.57 21.34 3.18
N VAL A 342 -1.46 20.61 3.39
CA VAL A 342 -1.26 19.28 2.86
C VAL A 342 -2.33 18.32 3.37
N LYS A 343 -2.66 18.39 4.68
CA LYS A 343 -3.78 17.65 5.26
C LYS A 343 -5.10 17.99 4.56
N THR A 344 -5.45 19.26 4.46
CA THR A 344 -6.67 19.72 3.77
C THR A 344 -6.68 19.28 2.31
N SER A 345 -5.53 19.28 1.63
CA SER A 345 -5.40 18.80 0.26
C SER A 345 -5.72 17.31 0.13
N LEU A 346 -5.21 16.47 1.05
CA LEU A 346 -5.57 15.05 1.11
C LEU A 346 -7.08 14.88 1.35
N GLU A 347 -7.66 15.63 2.28
CA GLU A 347 -9.09 15.61 2.60
C GLU A 347 -9.99 16.19 1.48
N SER A 348 -9.39 16.79 0.45
CA SER A 348 -10.11 17.34 -0.71
C SER A 348 -10.26 16.36 -1.88
N PHE A 349 -9.72 15.16 -1.80
CA PHE A 349 -9.84 14.19 -2.87
C PHE A 349 -11.29 13.73 -3.02
N ARG A 350 -11.83 13.84 -4.23
CA ARG A 350 -13.19 13.39 -4.58
C ARG A 350 -13.11 12.65 -5.91
N ASN A 351 -13.31 11.34 -5.84
CA ASN A 351 -13.24 10.46 -7.01
C ASN A 351 -11.95 10.67 -7.82
N TYR A 352 -10.83 10.85 -7.11
CA TYR A 352 -9.53 11.09 -7.74
C TYR A 352 -8.99 9.81 -8.36
N VAL A 353 -8.81 9.81 -9.67
CA VAL A 353 -8.44 8.63 -10.46
C VAL A 353 -6.96 8.66 -10.82
N LEU A 354 -6.25 7.58 -10.48
CA LEU A 354 -4.83 7.36 -10.82
C LEU A 354 -4.67 6.41 -12.02
N GLY A 355 -5.48 6.59 -13.04
CA GLY A 355 -5.42 5.74 -14.25
C GLY A 355 -5.68 4.25 -14.00
N GLY A 356 -6.33 3.90 -12.89
CA GLY A 356 -6.65 2.51 -12.52
C GLY A 356 -5.59 1.81 -11.67
N LEU A 357 -4.49 2.48 -11.28
CA LEU A 357 -3.45 1.89 -10.42
C LEU A 357 -3.99 1.45 -9.06
N VAL A 358 -4.93 2.22 -8.53
CA VAL A 358 -5.71 1.94 -7.33
C VAL A 358 -7.17 2.36 -7.59
N PRO A 359 -8.15 1.94 -6.76
CA PRO A 359 -9.51 2.44 -6.86
C PRO A 359 -9.58 3.97 -6.74
N PRO A 360 -10.59 4.64 -7.32
CA PRO A 360 -10.74 6.08 -7.18
C PRO A 360 -10.77 6.52 -5.72
N LEU A 361 -10.00 7.56 -5.40
CA LEU A 361 -9.82 8.03 -4.02
C LEU A 361 -10.84 9.11 -3.68
N THR A 362 -11.55 8.91 -2.57
CA THR A 362 -12.38 9.93 -1.93
C THR A 362 -12.04 9.99 -0.45
N ILE A 363 -11.41 11.07 -0.03
CA ILE A 363 -10.98 11.30 1.35
C ILE A 363 -11.65 12.58 1.84
N THR A 364 -12.28 12.53 3.01
CA THR A 364 -12.97 13.67 3.61
C THR A 364 -12.51 13.89 5.05
N PRO A 365 -12.75 15.05 5.66
CA PRO A 365 -12.46 15.27 7.08
C PRO A 365 -13.14 14.25 8.02
N GLU A 366 -14.25 13.64 7.57
CA GLU A 366 -15.04 12.67 8.34
C GLU A 366 -14.66 11.21 8.06
N ASP A 367 -13.97 10.93 6.93
CA ASP A 367 -13.61 9.56 6.52
C ASP A 367 -12.27 9.56 5.77
N HIS A 368 -11.21 9.08 6.42
CA HIS A 368 -9.87 8.96 5.82
C HIS A 368 -9.65 7.64 5.08
N ARG A 369 -10.67 6.77 4.99
CA ARG A 369 -10.61 5.62 4.10
C ARG A 369 -10.67 6.10 2.65
N PRO A 370 -9.63 5.88 1.83
CA PRO A 370 -9.56 6.47 0.51
C PRO A 370 -10.59 5.88 -0.45
N SER A 371 -10.89 4.59 -0.24
CA SER A 371 -11.88 3.85 -1.01
C SER A 371 -12.53 2.78 -0.13
N VAL A 372 -13.69 2.32 -0.53
CA VAL A 372 -14.38 1.13 0.01
C VAL A 372 -14.67 0.13 -1.11
N GLU A 373 -13.82 0.16 -2.13
CA GLU A 373 -13.93 -0.68 -3.33
C GLU A 373 -12.62 -1.43 -3.57
N SER A 374 -12.76 -2.65 -4.01
CA SER A 374 -11.66 -3.46 -4.54
C SER A 374 -12.21 -4.48 -5.52
N ARG A 375 -11.31 -5.09 -6.25
CA ARG A 375 -11.63 -6.23 -7.11
C ARG A 375 -10.99 -7.48 -6.54
N ILE A 376 -11.49 -8.62 -6.98
CA ILE A 376 -10.88 -9.91 -6.71
C ILE A 376 -10.00 -10.28 -7.89
N LEU A 377 -8.75 -10.57 -7.59
CA LEU A 377 -7.83 -11.20 -8.52
C LEU A 377 -7.78 -12.72 -8.26
N VAL A 378 -7.32 -13.47 -9.24
CA VAL A 378 -7.09 -14.91 -9.14
C VAL A 378 -5.77 -15.27 -9.79
N VAL A 379 -5.07 -16.25 -9.23
CA VAL A 379 -3.96 -16.89 -9.92
C VAL A 379 -4.52 -17.86 -10.96
N LYS A 380 -4.20 -17.61 -12.23
CA LYS A 380 -4.60 -18.45 -13.36
C LYS A 380 -3.44 -18.59 -14.36
N ASN A 381 -3.10 -19.84 -14.69
CA ASN A 381 -1.97 -20.15 -15.58
C ASN A 381 -0.65 -19.49 -15.12
N GLY A 382 -0.39 -19.51 -13.83
CA GLY A 382 0.83 -18.91 -13.24
C GLY A 382 0.88 -17.38 -13.27
N LYS A 383 -0.25 -16.70 -13.46
CA LYS A 383 -0.33 -15.23 -13.53
C LYS A 383 -1.50 -14.70 -12.70
N MET A 384 -1.36 -13.50 -12.21
CA MET A 384 -2.50 -12.75 -11.66
C MET A 384 -3.45 -12.35 -12.78
N THR A 385 -4.74 -12.54 -12.54
CA THR A 385 -5.81 -12.24 -13.51
C THR A 385 -7.00 -11.62 -12.77
N VAL A 386 -7.66 -10.66 -13.38
CA VAL A 386 -8.86 -10.04 -12.83
C VAL A 386 -10.01 -11.05 -12.84
N GLN A 387 -10.56 -11.35 -11.66
CA GLN A 387 -11.68 -12.29 -11.46
C GLN A 387 -13.03 -11.59 -11.38
N SER A 388 -13.07 -10.36 -10.85
CA SER A 388 -14.30 -9.57 -10.73
C SER A 388 -14.12 -8.12 -11.15
N SER A 389 -15.21 -7.44 -11.51
CA SER A 389 -15.28 -5.99 -11.43
C SER A 389 -15.07 -5.49 -10.01
N TYR A 390 -14.97 -4.17 -9.82
CA TYR A 390 -14.94 -3.60 -8.47
C TYR A 390 -16.19 -3.97 -7.69
N ILE A 391 -15.99 -4.38 -6.44
CA ILE A 391 -17.03 -4.67 -5.45
C ILE A 391 -16.93 -3.57 -4.41
N SER A 392 -18.04 -2.90 -4.15
CA SER A 392 -18.17 -1.82 -3.17
C SER A 392 -18.85 -2.33 -1.90
N ILE A 393 -18.40 -1.81 -0.76
CA ILE A 393 -19.08 -1.97 0.52
C ILE A 393 -19.58 -0.61 1.04
N PRO A 394 -20.59 -0.56 1.92
CA PRO A 394 -21.08 0.69 2.47
C PRO A 394 -20.01 1.47 3.24
N ARG A 395 -19.86 2.77 2.98
CA ARG A 395 -18.95 3.65 3.76
C ARG A 395 -19.40 3.83 5.21
N LYS A 396 -20.70 3.87 5.48
CA LYS A 396 -21.21 3.97 6.84
C LYS A 396 -20.98 2.63 7.55
N GLN A 397 -20.12 2.64 8.54
CA GLN A 397 -20.10 1.56 9.52
C GLN A 397 -21.40 1.70 10.34
N THR A 398 -22.24 0.65 10.32
CA THR A 398 -23.31 0.55 11.32
C THR A 398 -22.60 0.43 12.67
N PRO A 399 -22.90 1.31 13.66
CA PRO A 399 -22.30 1.15 14.97
C PRO A 399 -22.64 -0.25 15.47
N LEU A 400 -21.62 -1.02 15.81
CA LEU A 400 -21.80 -2.26 16.54
C LEU A 400 -22.47 -1.88 17.87
N ARG A 401 -23.70 -2.31 18.09
CA ARG A 401 -24.44 -2.14 19.35
C ARG A 401 -23.89 -3.06 20.43
#